data_059075b0009e81c5baec463fc9cfedf0
#
_entry.id   059075b0009e81c5baec463fc9cfedf0
#
_cell.length_a   1.000
_cell.length_b   1.000
_cell.length_c   1.000
_cell.angle_alpha   90.00
_cell.angle_beta   90.00
_cell.angle_gamma   90.00
#
_symmetry.space_group_name_H-M   'P 1'
#
loop_
_entity.id
_entity.type
_entity.pdbx_description
1 polymer ?
#
loop_
_entity_poly.entity_id
_entity_poly.type
_entity_poly.pdbx_seq_one_letter_code
_entity_poly.pdbx_strand_id
1 'polypeptide(L)'
;VIDEIHAYRGVFGSNLANVIRRLTRLCKFYGSNPQFICCSATIANPGELASTLIGRPVDVIDQSGAASGEKHIVFYNPPVVNKQLGIRKSVLQETLHIASMLVDNDISTIVFGKSRLTVEVLTRHLKERVKDPFGNAGRVRGYRGGYLPTLRREIERGLRKGEIRAVVSTNALELGIDIGQLDACVLCGYPGSIASTWQEAGRAGRRKNTALTIMVASSSALDQYIVNHPEYFFSRSPENALVHPDNLYVLLGHVKCAAYELPFEEGESYAKGVSTRELLDYLCEEHILNLTGGRYYWMAEEFPAADLSLRSVTSENFLIIDITRPEHRVVIGEMDRYTVPMLLHEHAIYMHEGQQYQVEKLDFTEKKAYVRSVDVDYYTDADLNTSVKVLDVLK
;
A
#
# COMPACT_ATOMS: atom_id res chain seq x y z
N VAL A 1 -15.06 12.62 -8.34
CA VAL A 1 -14.98 12.00 -7.01
C VAL A 1 -13.59 11.42 -6.84
N ILE A 2 -12.91 11.71 -5.70
CA ILE A 2 -11.61 11.14 -5.32
C ILE A 2 -11.89 10.34 -4.06
N ASP A 3 -11.90 9.02 -4.21
CA ASP A 3 -12.15 8.09 -3.10
C ASP A 3 -10.86 7.69 -2.41
N GLU A 4 -10.98 7.29 -1.13
CA GLU A 4 -9.87 6.80 -0.31
C GLU A 4 -8.67 7.77 -0.25
N ILE A 5 -8.92 9.09 -0.06
CA ILE A 5 -7.84 10.09 -0.12
C ILE A 5 -6.72 9.84 0.89
N HIS A 6 -6.99 9.17 2.00
CA HIS A 6 -5.99 8.77 3.00
C HIS A 6 -4.90 7.84 2.45
N ALA A 7 -5.17 7.14 1.33
CA ALA A 7 -4.17 6.32 0.65
C ALA A 7 -3.18 7.15 -0.18
N TYR A 8 -3.57 8.38 -0.54
CA TYR A 8 -2.73 9.30 -1.32
C TYR A 8 -1.87 10.16 -0.40
N ARG A 9 -0.82 9.54 0.15
CA ARG A 9 0.17 10.18 1.03
C ARG A 9 1.58 10.04 0.47
N GLY A 10 2.52 10.85 0.98
CA GLY A 10 3.91 10.84 0.55
C GLY A 10 4.08 11.13 -0.95
N VAL A 11 4.94 10.37 -1.61
CA VAL A 11 5.27 10.52 -3.03
C VAL A 11 4.05 10.31 -3.92
N PHE A 12 3.24 9.27 -3.64
CA PHE A 12 2.06 8.96 -4.44
C PHE A 12 1.02 10.08 -4.40
N GLY A 13 0.73 10.61 -3.21
CA GLY A 13 -0.18 11.75 -3.07
C GLY A 13 0.36 13.04 -3.70
N SER A 14 1.66 13.27 -3.60
CA SER A 14 2.32 14.42 -4.23
C SER A 14 2.22 14.39 -5.75
N ASN A 15 2.39 13.22 -6.35
CA ASN A 15 2.17 13.00 -7.79
C ASN A 15 0.69 13.19 -8.15
N LEU A 16 -0.25 12.61 -7.38
CA LEU A 16 -1.68 12.77 -7.64
C LEU A 16 -2.11 14.24 -7.60
N ALA A 17 -1.63 15.02 -6.63
CA ALA A 17 -1.93 16.45 -6.56
C ALA A 17 -1.51 17.19 -7.84
N ASN A 18 -0.35 16.83 -8.39
CA ASN A 18 0.09 17.40 -9.66
C ASN A 18 -0.71 16.91 -10.87
N VAL A 19 -1.16 15.67 -10.90
CA VAL A 19 -2.12 15.17 -11.91
C VAL A 19 -3.42 15.98 -11.85
N ILE A 20 -3.92 16.26 -10.64
CA ILE A 20 -5.14 17.08 -10.46
C ILE A 20 -4.89 18.53 -10.91
N ARG A 21 -3.71 19.10 -10.64
CA ARG A 21 -3.34 20.44 -11.15
C ARG A 21 -3.37 20.49 -12.67
N ARG A 22 -2.77 19.50 -13.35
CA ARG A 22 -2.80 19.37 -14.81
C ARG A 22 -4.23 19.26 -15.34
N LEU A 23 -5.03 18.36 -14.75
CA LEU A 23 -6.44 18.23 -15.09
C LEU A 23 -7.21 19.55 -14.92
N THR A 24 -7.02 20.24 -13.79
CA THR A 24 -7.68 21.51 -13.51
C THR A 24 -7.26 22.58 -14.52
N ARG A 25 -6.00 22.60 -14.93
CA ARG A 25 -5.47 23.50 -15.95
C ARG A 25 -6.15 23.27 -17.31
N LEU A 26 -6.28 22.01 -17.72
CA LEU A 26 -7.02 21.64 -18.93
C LEU A 26 -8.51 22.00 -18.84
N CYS A 27 -9.16 21.71 -17.71
CA CYS A 27 -10.56 22.08 -17.49
C CYS A 27 -10.76 23.61 -17.63
N LYS A 28 -9.86 24.40 -17.04
CA LYS A 28 -9.92 25.86 -17.15
C LYS A 28 -9.77 26.33 -18.60
N PHE A 29 -8.84 25.75 -19.35
CA PHE A 29 -8.65 26.05 -20.77
C PHE A 29 -9.93 25.81 -21.59
N TYR A 30 -10.66 24.72 -21.31
CA TYR A 30 -11.95 24.42 -21.94
C TYR A 30 -13.16 25.09 -21.26
N GLY A 31 -12.95 26.07 -20.39
CA GLY A 31 -14.02 26.80 -19.72
C GLY A 31 -14.82 25.99 -18.67
N SER A 32 -14.27 24.88 -18.20
CA SER A 32 -14.91 24.02 -17.19
C SER A 32 -14.32 24.29 -15.79
N ASN A 33 -15.19 24.22 -14.77
CA ASN A 33 -14.78 24.30 -13.36
C ASN A 33 -15.36 23.10 -12.58
N PRO A 34 -14.64 21.97 -12.52
CA PRO A 34 -15.15 20.77 -11.89
C PRO A 34 -15.31 20.94 -10.38
N GLN A 35 -16.37 20.37 -9.82
CA GLN A 35 -16.53 20.17 -8.39
C GLN A 35 -15.80 18.90 -7.98
N PHE A 36 -15.09 18.95 -6.84
CA PHE A 36 -14.42 17.81 -6.26
C PHE A 36 -15.20 17.31 -5.04
N ILE A 37 -15.36 15.99 -4.96
CA ILE A 37 -15.88 15.28 -3.80
C ILE A 37 -14.78 14.31 -3.37
N CYS A 38 -14.26 14.48 -2.15
CA CYS A 38 -13.20 13.65 -1.59
C CYS A 38 -13.77 12.79 -0.47
N CYS A 39 -13.54 11.47 -0.53
CA CYS A 39 -13.92 10.54 0.52
C CYS A 39 -12.67 9.99 1.21
N SER A 40 -12.72 9.85 2.52
CA SER A 40 -11.60 9.36 3.33
C SER A 40 -12.08 8.41 4.41
N ALA A 41 -11.23 7.41 4.73
CA ALA A 41 -11.30 6.77 6.02
C ALA A 41 -10.65 7.65 7.10
N THR A 42 -10.48 7.12 8.30
CA THR A 42 -10.00 7.86 9.48
C THR A 42 -8.54 8.27 9.34
N ILE A 43 -8.29 9.57 9.29
CA ILE A 43 -6.98 10.22 9.39
C ILE A 43 -7.11 11.50 10.22
N ALA A 44 -6.00 12.05 10.72
CA ALA A 44 -6.05 13.23 11.58
C ALA A 44 -6.37 14.53 10.83
N ASN A 45 -5.95 14.64 9.56
CA ASN A 45 -6.00 15.89 8.79
C ASN A 45 -6.73 15.78 7.44
N PRO A 46 -7.99 15.27 7.37
CA PRO A 46 -8.66 15.02 6.10
C PRO A 46 -8.88 16.29 5.27
N GLY A 47 -9.24 17.41 5.90
CA GLY A 47 -9.47 18.68 5.23
C GLY A 47 -8.19 19.29 4.65
N GLU A 48 -7.09 19.25 5.39
CA GLU A 48 -5.78 19.72 4.94
C GLU A 48 -5.27 18.88 3.75
N LEU A 49 -5.34 17.55 3.88
CA LEU A 49 -4.94 16.65 2.81
C LEU A 49 -5.75 16.90 1.54
N ALA A 50 -7.10 16.92 1.64
CA ALA A 50 -7.97 17.18 0.51
C ALA A 50 -7.67 18.53 -0.14
N SER A 51 -7.54 19.60 0.67
CA SER A 51 -7.22 20.93 0.18
C SER A 51 -5.89 21.00 -0.56
N THR A 52 -4.89 20.27 -0.07
CA THR A 52 -3.57 20.20 -0.71
C THR A 52 -3.62 19.42 -2.02
N LEU A 53 -4.35 18.29 -2.04
CA LEU A 53 -4.50 17.43 -3.23
C LEU A 53 -5.20 18.18 -4.38
N ILE A 54 -6.30 18.90 -4.08
CA ILE A 54 -7.08 19.58 -5.12
C ILE A 54 -6.69 21.05 -5.35
N GLY A 55 -5.79 21.59 -4.51
CA GLY A 55 -5.28 22.95 -4.65
C GLY A 55 -6.24 24.07 -4.22
N ARG A 56 -7.38 23.73 -3.56
CA ARG A 56 -8.41 24.68 -3.10
C ARG A 56 -9.00 24.25 -1.74
N PRO A 57 -9.59 25.18 -0.96
CA PRO A 57 -10.28 24.85 0.29
C PRO A 57 -11.42 23.86 0.09
N VAL A 58 -11.70 23.05 1.11
CA VAL A 58 -12.80 22.08 1.16
C VAL A 58 -13.62 22.28 2.42
N ASP A 59 -14.92 21.98 2.30
CA ASP A 59 -15.81 21.83 3.45
C ASP A 59 -15.72 20.38 3.94
N VAL A 60 -15.47 20.17 5.24
CA VAL A 60 -15.31 18.86 5.84
C VAL A 60 -16.62 18.42 6.50
N ILE A 61 -17.09 17.23 6.13
CA ILE A 61 -18.24 16.59 6.77
C ILE A 61 -17.69 15.36 7.49
N ASP A 62 -17.52 15.44 8.80
CA ASP A 62 -16.91 14.43 9.66
C ASP A 62 -17.90 13.72 10.60
N GLN A 63 -19.16 14.17 10.65
CA GLN A 63 -20.21 13.56 11.45
C GLN A 63 -20.88 12.43 10.67
N SER A 64 -20.55 11.19 11.04
CA SER A 64 -21.18 10.02 10.42
C SER A 64 -22.57 9.79 10.97
N GLY A 65 -23.59 9.80 10.09
CA GLY A 65 -24.95 9.34 10.40
C GLY A 65 -25.16 7.83 10.21
N ALA A 66 -24.12 7.08 9.86
CA ALA A 66 -24.23 5.64 9.63
C ALA A 66 -24.40 4.88 10.95
N ALA A 67 -25.36 3.94 10.99
CA ALA A 67 -25.51 3.04 12.11
C ALA A 67 -24.28 2.11 12.22
N SER A 68 -23.67 2.06 13.39
CA SER A 68 -22.55 1.15 13.70
C SER A 68 -22.98 0.13 14.75
N GLY A 69 -22.56 -1.13 14.57
CA GLY A 69 -22.67 -2.15 15.60
C GLY A 69 -21.64 -1.97 16.69
N GLU A 70 -21.78 -2.72 17.76
CA GLU A 70 -20.83 -2.77 18.85
C GLU A 70 -19.52 -3.41 18.38
N LYS A 71 -18.37 -2.79 18.72
CA LYS A 71 -17.04 -3.28 18.32
C LYS A 71 -16.21 -3.55 19.56
N HIS A 72 -15.76 -4.79 19.69
CA HIS A 72 -14.82 -5.20 20.73
C HIS A 72 -13.42 -5.28 20.14
N ILE A 73 -12.47 -4.57 20.73
CA ILE A 73 -11.05 -4.63 20.36
C ILE A 73 -10.28 -5.19 21.54
N VAL A 74 -9.58 -6.31 21.29
CA VAL A 74 -8.78 -7.02 22.30
C VAL A 74 -7.31 -6.94 21.90
N PHE A 75 -6.48 -6.40 22.77
CA PHE A 75 -5.03 -6.48 22.64
C PHE A 75 -4.53 -7.70 23.41
N TYR A 76 -4.16 -8.75 22.67
CA TYR A 76 -3.69 -9.99 23.24
C TYR A 76 -2.17 -10.04 23.24
N ASN A 77 -1.56 -10.12 24.41
CA ASN A 77 -0.13 -10.27 24.56
C ASN A 77 0.22 -11.74 24.84
N PRO A 78 0.86 -12.46 23.87
CA PRO A 78 1.22 -13.86 24.05
C PRO A 78 2.01 -14.10 25.33
N PRO A 79 1.75 -15.21 26.08
CA PRO A 79 2.40 -15.48 27.35
C PRO A 79 3.92 -15.67 27.19
N VAL A 80 4.66 -15.29 28.24
CA VAL A 80 6.12 -15.50 28.31
C VAL A 80 6.38 -16.98 28.58
N VAL A 81 7.07 -17.65 27.68
CA VAL A 81 7.46 -19.07 27.80
C VAL A 81 8.84 -19.26 28.43
N ASN A 82 9.73 -18.28 28.30
CA ASN A 82 11.01 -18.26 28.96
C ASN A 82 11.16 -16.93 29.73
N LYS A 83 11.03 -16.98 31.04
CA LYS A 83 11.09 -15.79 31.91
C LYS A 83 12.50 -15.18 31.98
N GLN A 84 13.55 -16.00 31.87
CA GLN A 84 14.93 -15.52 31.96
C GLN A 84 15.33 -14.68 30.74
N LEU A 85 14.86 -15.10 29.56
CA LEU A 85 15.14 -14.42 28.30
C LEU A 85 14.01 -13.52 27.82
N GLY A 86 12.91 -13.45 28.55
CA GLY A 86 11.73 -12.66 28.15
C GLY A 86 11.02 -13.18 26.90
N ILE A 87 11.30 -14.44 26.49
CA ILE A 87 10.77 -15.01 25.24
C ILE A 87 9.28 -15.31 25.41
N ARG A 88 8.46 -14.77 24.52
CA ARG A 88 7.02 -15.03 24.42
C ARG A 88 6.69 -16.12 23.39
N LYS A 89 5.50 -16.70 23.49
CA LYS A 89 4.97 -17.56 22.43
C LYS A 89 4.94 -16.82 21.10
N SER A 90 5.12 -17.57 20.02
CA SER A 90 5.13 -17.03 18.65
C SER A 90 3.80 -16.37 18.30
N VAL A 91 3.86 -15.12 17.82
CA VAL A 91 2.70 -14.38 17.31
C VAL A 91 1.96 -15.19 16.23
N LEU A 92 2.69 -15.86 15.32
CA LEU A 92 2.12 -16.73 14.30
C LEU A 92 1.30 -17.89 14.88
N GLN A 93 1.87 -18.60 15.87
CA GLN A 93 1.20 -19.75 16.50
C GLN A 93 -0.05 -19.34 17.28
N GLU A 94 0.01 -18.21 18.01
CA GLU A 94 -1.15 -17.70 18.75
C GLU A 94 -2.21 -17.15 17.78
N THR A 95 -1.83 -16.47 16.71
CA THR A 95 -2.75 -16.04 15.65
C THR A 95 -3.46 -17.24 15.02
N LEU A 96 -2.72 -18.30 14.68
CA LEU A 96 -3.31 -19.55 14.14
C LEU A 96 -4.24 -20.24 15.13
N HIS A 97 -3.89 -20.26 16.41
CA HIS A 97 -4.73 -20.85 17.44
C HIS A 97 -6.06 -20.10 17.60
N ILE A 98 -6.00 -18.75 17.68
CA ILE A 98 -7.19 -17.91 17.80
C ILE A 98 -8.04 -18.01 16.52
N ALA A 99 -7.45 -17.89 15.36
CA ALA A 99 -8.17 -17.94 14.08
C ALA A 99 -8.83 -19.33 13.86
N SER A 100 -8.15 -20.44 14.18
CA SER A 100 -8.75 -21.78 14.07
C SER A 100 -9.92 -21.93 15.03
N MET A 101 -9.80 -21.46 16.28
CA MET A 101 -10.88 -21.50 17.27
C MET A 101 -12.12 -20.71 16.81
N LEU A 102 -11.92 -19.54 16.19
CA LEU A 102 -13.03 -18.73 15.66
C LEU A 102 -13.73 -19.46 14.49
N VAL A 103 -12.96 -20.01 13.55
CA VAL A 103 -13.49 -20.70 12.37
C VAL A 103 -14.18 -22.03 12.75
N ASP A 104 -13.64 -22.77 13.71
CA ASP A 104 -14.25 -24.02 14.23
C ASP A 104 -15.60 -23.74 14.92
N ASN A 105 -15.80 -22.55 15.45
CA ASN A 105 -17.09 -22.06 15.98
C ASN A 105 -17.95 -21.34 14.92
N ASP A 106 -17.66 -21.52 13.63
CA ASP A 106 -18.39 -20.98 12.49
C ASP A 106 -18.43 -19.44 12.42
N ILE A 107 -17.45 -18.77 13.07
CA ILE A 107 -17.29 -17.30 13.05
C ILE A 107 -16.49 -16.93 11.79
N SER A 108 -17.09 -16.12 10.92
CA SER A 108 -16.43 -15.65 9.71
C SER A 108 -15.28 -14.71 10.05
N THR A 109 -14.06 -15.06 9.63
CA THR A 109 -12.83 -14.44 10.15
C THR A 109 -11.92 -13.93 9.04
N ILE A 110 -11.44 -12.69 9.18
CA ILE A 110 -10.29 -12.20 8.43
C ILE A 110 -9.04 -12.17 9.30
N VAL A 111 -7.92 -12.63 8.77
CA VAL A 111 -6.62 -12.59 9.43
C VAL A 111 -5.68 -11.70 8.60
N PHE A 112 -5.12 -10.68 9.20
CA PHE A 112 -4.13 -9.83 8.54
C PHE A 112 -2.71 -10.23 8.91
N GLY A 113 -1.86 -10.41 7.90
CA GLY A 113 -0.43 -10.68 8.01
C GLY A 113 0.40 -9.58 7.37
N LYS A 114 1.54 -9.23 7.99
CA LYS A 114 2.39 -8.10 7.57
C LYS A 114 3.13 -8.35 6.25
N SER A 115 3.33 -9.58 5.84
CA SER A 115 4.06 -9.92 4.61
C SER A 115 3.32 -10.98 3.79
N ARG A 116 3.65 -11.05 2.50
CA ARG A 116 3.13 -12.10 1.60
C ARG A 116 3.45 -13.50 2.13
N LEU A 117 4.67 -13.69 2.65
CA LEU A 117 5.11 -14.94 3.25
C LEU A 117 4.28 -15.30 4.49
N THR A 118 4.09 -14.34 5.41
CA THR A 118 3.25 -14.54 6.60
C THR A 118 1.85 -15.02 6.21
N VAL A 119 1.25 -14.40 5.18
CA VAL A 119 -0.07 -14.80 4.66
C VAL A 119 -0.08 -16.22 4.13
N GLU A 120 0.93 -16.64 3.36
CA GLU A 120 1.00 -18.01 2.83
C GLU A 120 1.20 -19.05 3.94
N VAL A 121 2.08 -18.78 4.91
CA VAL A 121 2.33 -19.64 6.07
C VAL A 121 1.07 -19.78 6.92
N LEU A 122 0.43 -18.66 7.26
CA LEU A 122 -0.83 -18.67 8.01
C LEU A 122 -1.94 -19.42 7.26
N THR A 123 -2.07 -19.18 5.95
CA THR A 123 -3.09 -19.84 5.10
C THR A 123 -2.89 -21.36 5.08
N ARG A 124 -1.65 -21.81 4.88
CA ARG A 124 -1.32 -23.24 4.87
C ARG A 124 -1.68 -23.92 6.18
N HIS A 125 -1.15 -23.39 7.28
CA HIS A 125 -1.39 -24.01 8.59
C HIS A 125 -2.84 -23.87 9.07
N LEU A 126 -3.54 -22.80 8.70
CA LEU A 126 -4.95 -22.67 9.04
C LEU A 126 -5.80 -23.69 8.28
N LYS A 127 -5.50 -23.96 7.00
CA LYS A 127 -6.12 -25.06 6.22
C LYS A 127 -5.89 -26.44 6.86
N GLU A 128 -4.69 -26.68 7.41
CA GLU A 128 -4.35 -27.94 8.06
C GLU A 128 -5.07 -28.12 9.41
N ARG A 129 -5.33 -27.01 10.13
CA ARG A 129 -5.91 -27.03 11.50
C ARG A 129 -7.44 -27.01 11.51
N VAL A 130 -8.05 -26.29 10.59
CA VAL A 130 -9.51 -26.17 10.54
C VAL A 130 -10.09 -27.51 10.11
N LYS A 131 -10.83 -28.14 11.02
CA LYS A 131 -11.55 -29.39 10.73
C LYS A 131 -12.69 -29.08 9.77
N ASP A 132 -12.60 -29.59 8.55
CA ASP A 132 -13.70 -29.53 7.62
C ASP A 132 -14.47 -30.88 7.64
N PRO A 133 -15.67 -30.90 8.22
CA PRO A 133 -16.48 -32.10 8.28
C PRO A 133 -16.86 -32.67 6.91
N PHE A 134 -16.77 -31.85 5.86
CA PHE A 134 -17.20 -32.17 4.50
C PHE A 134 -16.05 -32.28 3.50
N GLY A 135 -14.79 -32.17 3.96
CA GLY A 135 -13.60 -32.28 3.10
C GLY A 135 -13.38 -31.12 2.13
N ASN A 136 -14.06 -30.00 2.32
CA ASN A 136 -13.93 -28.81 1.47
C ASN A 136 -12.76 -27.93 1.90
N ALA A 137 -11.57 -28.20 1.42
CA ALA A 137 -10.38 -27.36 1.62
C ALA A 137 -10.57 -25.88 1.18
N GLY A 138 -11.77 -25.52 0.71
CA GLY A 138 -12.15 -24.20 0.22
C GLY A 138 -12.55 -23.17 1.29
N ARG A 139 -12.85 -23.61 2.53
CA ARG A 139 -13.32 -22.69 3.60
C ARG A 139 -12.26 -21.68 4.05
N VAL A 140 -10.98 -21.94 3.82
CA VAL A 140 -9.86 -21.07 4.14
C VAL A 140 -9.11 -20.66 2.87
N ARG A 141 -8.94 -19.39 2.63
CA ARG A 141 -8.23 -18.86 1.46
C ARG A 141 -7.21 -17.79 1.85
N GLY A 142 -6.09 -17.73 1.13
CA GLY A 142 -5.20 -16.59 1.14
C GLY A 142 -5.70 -15.51 0.18
N TYR A 143 -5.35 -14.25 0.45
CA TYR A 143 -5.63 -13.14 -0.47
C TYR A 143 -4.48 -12.12 -0.40
N ARG A 144 -3.82 -11.86 -1.51
CA ARG A 144 -2.71 -10.90 -1.58
C ARG A 144 -2.49 -10.32 -2.97
N GLY A 145 -1.77 -9.24 -3.04
CA GLY A 145 -1.23 -8.73 -4.30
C GLY A 145 -0.35 -9.80 -4.98
N GLY A 146 -0.50 -9.95 -6.30
CA GLY A 146 0.20 -10.98 -7.08
C GLY A 146 -0.65 -12.23 -7.39
N TYR A 147 -1.81 -12.40 -6.77
CA TYR A 147 -2.78 -13.39 -7.24
C TYR A 147 -3.46 -12.91 -8.54
N LEU A 148 -3.75 -13.84 -9.43
CA LEU A 148 -4.48 -13.54 -10.66
C LEU A 148 -5.80 -12.82 -10.38
N PRO A 149 -6.19 -11.84 -11.19
CA PRO A 149 -7.46 -11.10 -10.99
C PRO A 149 -8.69 -12.02 -10.95
N THR A 150 -8.68 -13.11 -11.73
CA THR A 150 -9.75 -14.11 -11.73
C THR A 150 -9.88 -14.82 -10.39
N LEU A 151 -8.75 -15.26 -9.80
CA LEU A 151 -8.69 -15.92 -8.51
C LEU A 151 -9.14 -14.97 -7.39
N ARG A 152 -8.72 -13.71 -7.42
CA ARG A 152 -9.16 -12.71 -6.44
C ARG A 152 -10.67 -12.52 -6.46
N ARG A 153 -11.28 -12.38 -7.65
CA ARG A 153 -12.74 -12.27 -7.81
C ARG A 153 -13.49 -13.51 -7.33
N GLU A 154 -12.91 -14.70 -7.52
CA GLU A 154 -13.47 -15.96 -7.00
C GLU A 154 -13.51 -15.94 -5.48
N ILE A 155 -12.42 -15.58 -4.81
CA ILE A 155 -12.32 -15.46 -3.36
C ILE A 155 -13.31 -14.43 -2.81
N GLU A 156 -13.37 -13.24 -3.41
CA GLU A 156 -14.31 -12.18 -3.04
C GLU A 156 -15.77 -12.64 -3.14
N ARG A 157 -16.10 -13.39 -4.20
CA ARG A 157 -17.44 -13.97 -4.38
C ARG A 157 -17.74 -15.04 -3.32
N GLY A 158 -16.77 -15.92 -3.02
CA GLY A 158 -16.92 -16.94 -2.01
C GLY A 158 -17.10 -16.37 -0.60
N LEU A 159 -16.41 -15.30 -0.27
CA LEU A 159 -16.58 -14.55 0.99
C LEU A 159 -17.99 -13.97 1.10
N ARG A 160 -18.48 -13.27 0.05
CA ARG A 160 -19.83 -12.70 0.02
C ARG A 160 -20.93 -13.73 0.18
N LYS A 161 -20.71 -14.93 -0.38
CA LYS A 161 -21.67 -16.04 -0.27
C LYS A 161 -21.56 -16.83 1.04
N GLY A 162 -20.53 -16.57 1.87
CA GLY A 162 -20.25 -17.34 3.06
C GLY A 162 -19.70 -18.75 2.81
N GLU A 163 -19.29 -19.06 1.58
CA GLU A 163 -18.62 -20.32 1.21
C GLU A 163 -17.20 -20.37 1.81
N ILE A 164 -16.53 -19.21 1.87
CA ILE A 164 -15.23 -19.01 2.53
C ILE A 164 -15.51 -18.45 3.92
N ARG A 165 -15.01 -19.14 4.95
CA ARG A 165 -15.18 -18.77 6.36
C ARG A 165 -13.98 -18.04 6.94
N ALA A 166 -12.79 -18.28 6.38
CA ALA A 166 -11.61 -17.56 6.76
C ALA A 166 -10.84 -17.07 5.52
N VAL A 167 -10.39 -15.82 5.58
CA VAL A 167 -9.45 -15.27 4.62
C VAL A 167 -8.22 -14.71 5.34
N VAL A 168 -7.04 -15.10 4.88
CA VAL A 168 -5.76 -14.56 5.36
C VAL A 168 -5.25 -13.58 4.33
N SER A 169 -5.05 -12.33 4.70
CA SER A 169 -4.69 -11.28 3.75
C SER A 169 -3.51 -10.44 4.20
N THR A 170 -2.82 -9.84 3.24
CA THR A 170 -2.04 -8.62 3.49
C THR A 170 -2.99 -7.42 3.54
N ASN A 171 -2.46 -6.20 3.61
CA ASN A 171 -3.24 -4.97 3.44
C ASN A 171 -4.02 -4.87 2.11
N ALA A 172 -3.92 -5.88 1.23
CA ALA A 172 -4.69 -5.93 -0.03
C ALA A 172 -6.22 -5.94 0.19
N LEU A 173 -6.70 -6.39 1.35
CA LEU A 173 -8.11 -6.28 1.77
C LEU A 173 -8.37 -5.15 2.77
N GLU A 174 -7.41 -4.26 3.00
CA GLU A 174 -7.58 -3.08 3.85
C GLU A 174 -8.53 -2.05 3.21
N LEU A 175 -8.46 -1.89 1.88
CA LEU A 175 -9.16 -0.82 1.14
C LEU A 175 -10.22 -1.33 0.17
N GLY A 176 -11.36 -0.63 0.11
CA GLY A 176 -12.26 -0.50 -1.03
C GLY A 176 -12.98 -1.74 -1.58
N ILE A 177 -12.63 -2.96 -1.16
CA ILE A 177 -13.22 -4.19 -1.70
C ILE A 177 -14.40 -4.64 -0.83
N ASP A 178 -15.56 -4.87 -1.46
CA ASP A 178 -16.70 -5.47 -0.80
C ASP A 178 -16.54 -7.00 -0.75
N ILE A 179 -16.11 -7.50 0.41
CA ILE A 179 -15.95 -8.92 0.71
C ILE A 179 -17.12 -9.52 1.50
N GLY A 180 -18.17 -8.74 1.70
CA GLY A 180 -19.31 -9.16 2.55
C GLY A 180 -19.05 -8.87 4.04
N GLN A 181 -19.84 -9.50 4.89
CA GLN A 181 -19.76 -9.35 6.35
C GLN A 181 -18.81 -10.39 6.91
N LEU A 182 -17.85 -9.92 7.73
CA LEU A 182 -17.00 -10.78 8.55
C LEU A 182 -17.26 -10.43 10.02
N ASP A 183 -17.29 -11.44 10.89
CA ASP A 183 -17.66 -11.26 12.29
C ASP A 183 -16.42 -10.97 13.14
N ALA A 184 -15.26 -11.51 12.75
CA ALA A 184 -14.00 -11.34 13.46
C ALA A 184 -12.84 -10.90 12.55
N CYS A 185 -11.95 -10.10 13.13
CA CYS A 185 -10.67 -9.69 12.55
C CYS A 185 -9.54 -10.08 13.50
N VAL A 186 -8.52 -10.76 13.00
CA VAL A 186 -7.32 -11.09 13.78
C VAL A 186 -6.10 -10.45 13.12
N LEU A 187 -5.39 -9.63 13.87
CA LEU A 187 -4.20 -8.91 13.42
C LEU A 187 -2.96 -9.66 13.93
N CYS A 188 -2.14 -10.18 13.02
CA CYS A 188 -0.86 -10.82 13.33
C CYS A 188 0.23 -9.77 13.54
N GLY A 189 0.27 -9.18 14.74
CA GLY A 189 1.05 -8.02 15.10
C GLY A 189 0.35 -6.69 14.79
N TYR A 190 0.87 -5.60 15.36
CA TYR A 190 0.39 -4.24 15.10
C TYR A 190 0.66 -3.81 13.65
N PRO A 191 -0.33 -3.34 12.88
CA PRO A 191 -0.16 -3.00 11.46
C PRO A 191 0.86 -1.88 11.15
N GLY A 192 1.28 -1.14 12.18
CA GLY A 192 2.29 -0.08 12.06
C GLY A 192 1.73 1.33 12.19
N SER A 193 0.42 1.50 12.07
CA SER A 193 -0.26 2.78 12.30
C SER A 193 -1.63 2.57 12.94
N ILE A 194 -2.12 3.59 13.66
CA ILE A 194 -3.47 3.62 14.23
C ILE A 194 -4.49 3.58 13.09
N ALA A 195 -4.27 4.35 12.04
CA ALA A 195 -5.15 4.40 10.87
C ALA A 195 -5.32 3.02 10.22
N SER A 196 -4.23 2.31 9.89
CA SER A 196 -4.31 0.96 9.30
C SER A 196 -4.98 -0.03 10.24
N THR A 197 -4.71 0.06 11.56
CA THR A 197 -5.37 -0.81 12.53
C THR A 197 -6.89 -0.62 12.54
N TRP A 198 -7.39 0.61 12.48
CA TRP A 198 -8.81 0.90 12.37
C TRP A 198 -9.41 0.44 11.04
N GLN A 199 -8.68 0.55 9.93
CA GLN A 199 -9.12 0.10 8.61
C GLN A 199 -9.23 -1.42 8.54
N GLU A 200 -8.20 -2.14 9.01
CA GLU A 200 -8.20 -3.60 9.08
C GLU A 200 -9.29 -4.10 10.06
N ALA A 201 -9.41 -3.50 11.25
CA ALA A 201 -10.48 -3.79 12.20
C ALA A 201 -11.88 -3.48 11.63
N GLY A 202 -11.98 -2.48 10.77
CA GLY A 202 -13.20 -2.10 10.06
C GLY A 202 -13.70 -3.13 9.05
N ARG A 203 -12.90 -4.16 8.73
CA ARG A 203 -13.34 -5.28 7.88
C ARG A 203 -14.25 -6.27 8.61
N ALA A 204 -14.27 -6.24 9.94
CA ALA A 204 -15.25 -6.95 10.75
C ALA A 204 -16.39 -6.01 11.18
N GLY A 205 -17.61 -6.55 11.30
CA GLY A 205 -18.76 -5.86 11.86
C GLY A 205 -19.39 -4.80 10.98
N ARG A 206 -19.53 -5.06 9.70
CA ARG A 206 -20.38 -4.23 8.83
C ARG A 206 -21.85 -4.43 9.19
N ARG A 207 -22.59 -3.34 9.44
CA ARG A 207 -23.99 -3.25 9.88
C ARG A 207 -24.16 -3.33 11.40
N LYS A 208 -25.30 -3.73 11.89
CA LYS A 208 -25.70 -3.67 13.31
C LYS A 208 -25.19 -4.82 14.19
N ASN A 209 -24.33 -5.71 13.66
CA ASN A 209 -23.85 -6.88 14.39
C ASN A 209 -22.60 -6.54 15.23
N THR A 210 -22.42 -7.26 16.31
CA THR A 210 -21.20 -7.18 17.15
C THR A 210 -19.99 -7.66 16.34
N ALA A 211 -18.91 -6.93 16.42
CA ALA A 211 -17.64 -7.25 15.77
C ALA A 211 -16.54 -7.49 16.78
N LEU A 212 -15.70 -8.47 16.52
CA LEU A 212 -14.52 -8.76 17.35
C LEU A 212 -13.24 -8.51 16.56
N THR A 213 -12.36 -7.68 17.10
CA THR A 213 -10.99 -7.53 16.60
C THR A 213 -9.99 -7.96 17.64
N ILE A 214 -9.07 -8.85 17.31
CA ILE A 214 -8.01 -9.32 18.20
C ILE A 214 -6.66 -8.98 17.59
N MET A 215 -5.90 -8.10 18.23
CA MET A 215 -4.52 -7.84 17.87
C MET A 215 -3.60 -8.72 18.69
N VAL A 216 -2.91 -9.66 18.05
CA VAL A 216 -1.94 -10.54 18.68
C VAL A 216 -0.57 -9.87 18.63
N ALA A 217 -0.06 -9.42 19.77
CA ALA A 217 1.20 -8.69 19.82
C ALA A 217 2.41 -9.58 19.55
N SER A 218 3.35 -9.10 18.76
CA SER A 218 4.67 -9.70 18.60
C SER A 218 5.63 -9.25 19.72
N SER A 219 6.85 -9.79 19.72
CA SER A 219 7.90 -9.34 20.65
C SER A 219 8.57 -8.02 20.22
N SER A 220 8.12 -7.39 19.12
CA SER A 220 8.67 -6.10 18.68
C SER A 220 8.39 -5.00 19.72
N ALA A 221 9.30 -4.04 19.84
CA ALA A 221 9.18 -2.93 20.78
C ALA A 221 7.88 -2.15 20.59
N LEU A 222 7.45 -1.93 19.35
CA LEU A 222 6.23 -1.20 19.04
C LEU A 222 4.96 -1.96 19.44
N ASP A 223 4.88 -3.26 19.12
CA ASP A 223 3.74 -4.09 19.52
C ASP A 223 3.62 -4.15 21.06
N GLN A 224 4.78 -4.34 21.74
CA GLN A 224 4.81 -4.38 23.21
C GLN A 224 4.45 -3.02 23.83
N TYR A 225 4.83 -1.91 23.20
CA TYR A 225 4.42 -0.59 23.65
C TYR A 225 2.88 -0.43 23.56
N ILE A 226 2.29 -0.72 22.40
CA ILE A 226 0.85 -0.57 22.15
C ILE A 226 0.02 -1.44 23.12
N VAL A 227 0.42 -2.70 23.32
CA VAL A 227 -0.36 -3.59 24.20
C VAL A 227 -0.27 -3.22 25.69
N ASN A 228 0.83 -2.58 26.12
CA ASN A 228 1.00 -2.10 27.47
C ASN A 228 0.46 -0.68 27.69
N HIS A 229 0.20 0.07 26.61
CA HIS A 229 -0.32 1.43 26.62
C HIS A 229 -1.53 1.57 25.70
N PRO A 230 -2.65 0.86 25.98
CA PRO A 230 -3.83 0.88 25.11
C PRO A 230 -4.44 2.29 24.97
N GLU A 231 -4.26 3.13 25.99
CA GLU A 231 -4.67 4.54 25.97
C GLU A 231 -4.00 5.30 24.82
N TYR A 232 -2.77 4.97 24.46
CA TYR A 232 -2.09 5.57 23.31
C TYR A 232 -2.85 5.31 22.02
N PHE A 233 -3.38 4.11 21.83
CA PHE A 233 -4.15 3.75 20.64
C PHE A 233 -5.55 4.40 20.63
N PHE A 234 -6.24 4.38 21.76
CA PHE A 234 -7.64 4.82 21.82
C PHE A 234 -7.82 6.33 22.00
N SER A 235 -6.85 7.02 22.62
CA SER A 235 -6.97 8.46 22.94
C SER A 235 -6.30 9.37 21.93
N ARG A 236 -5.42 8.84 21.07
CA ARG A 236 -4.74 9.65 20.08
C ARG A 236 -5.48 9.70 18.76
N SER A 237 -5.38 10.84 18.11
CA SER A 237 -5.74 10.97 16.69
C SER A 237 -4.89 10.02 15.87
N PRO A 238 -5.43 9.41 14.80
CA PRO A 238 -4.64 8.70 13.81
C PRO A 238 -3.53 9.58 13.23
N GLU A 239 -2.67 8.97 12.45
CA GLU A 239 -1.55 9.66 11.80
C GLU A 239 -2.04 10.67 10.76
N ASN A 240 -1.27 11.76 10.58
CA ASN A 240 -1.47 12.70 9.49
C ASN A 240 -1.05 12.07 8.16
N ALA A 241 -1.85 12.30 7.13
CA ALA A 241 -1.45 12.02 5.75
C ALA A 241 -0.77 13.28 5.18
N LEU A 242 0.54 13.18 4.93
CA LEU A 242 1.35 14.28 4.43
C LEU A 242 1.66 14.10 2.95
N VAL A 243 1.59 15.21 2.20
CA VAL A 243 1.96 15.31 0.79
C VAL A 243 2.78 16.57 0.57
N HIS A 244 3.70 16.54 -0.38
CA HIS A 244 4.51 17.69 -0.77
C HIS A 244 4.52 17.84 -2.31
N PRO A 245 3.42 18.38 -2.90
CA PRO A 245 3.29 18.48 -4.36
C PRO A 245 4.33 19.40 -5.02
N ASP A 246 4.86 20.36 -4.26
CA ASP A 246 5.83 21.34 -4.73
C ASP A 246 7.29 20.90 -4.52
N ASN A 247 7.52 19.63 -4.14
CA ASN A 247 8.86 19.03 -4.16
C ASN A 247 9.42 19.06 -5.59
N LEU A 248 10.60 19.63 -5.78
CA LEU A 248 11.18 19.89 -7.12
C LEU A 248 11.31 18.63 -7.98
N TYR A 249 11.68 17.48 -7.40
CA TYR A 249 11.80 16.22 -8.14
C TYR A 249 10.46 15.72 -8.70
N VAL A 250 9.38 15.87 -7.92
CA VAL A 250 8.04 15.54 -8.36
C VAL A 250 7.51 16.59 -9.33
N LEU A 251 7.67 17.87 -8.95
CA LEU A 251 7.11 19.01 -9.67
C LEU A 251 7.67 19.13 -11.09
N LEU A 252 8.99 18.99 -11.28
CA LEU A 252 9.64 19.15 -12.58
C LEU A 252 9.08 18.14 -13.62
N GLY A 253 8.91 16.88 -13.24
CA GLY A 253 8.31 15.87 -14.11
C GLY A 253 6.88 16.24 -14.53
N HIS A 254 6.10 16.76 -13.60
CA HIS A 254 4.73 17.19 -13.89
C HIS A 254 4.63 18.51 -14.67
N VAL A 255 5.59 19.44 -14.51
CA VAL A 255 5.68 20.65 -15.33
C VAL A 255 5.98 20.27 -16.79
N LYS A 256 6.89 19.32 -17.04
CA LYS A 256 7.13 18.77 -18.37
C LYS A 256 5.84 18.22 -18.99
N CYS A 257 5.12 17.37 -18.25
CA CYS A 257 3.84 16.83 -18.72
C CYS A 257 2.79 17.93 -18.97
N ALA A 258 2.71 18.92 -18.09
CA ALA A 258 1.78 20.05 -18.22
C ALA A 258 2.07 20.90 -19.48
N ALA A 259 3.35 21.13 -19.79
CA ALA A 259 3.78 21.86 -20.97
C ALA A 259 3.48 21.09 -22.27
N TYR A 260 3.65 19.77 -22.23
CA TYR A 260 3.29 18.87 -23.33
C TYR A 260 1.79 18.89 -23.62
N GLU A 261 0.95 18.88 -22.57
CA GLU A 261 -0.52 18.85 -22.70
C GLU A 261 -1.11 20.19 -23.16
N LEU A 262 -0.53 21.30 -22.70
CA LEU A 262 -0.97 22.65 -23.02
C LEU A 262 0.21 23.62 -22.83
N PRO A 263 0.58 24.46 -23.83
CA PRO A 263 1.62 25.46 -23.66
C PRO A 263 1.37 26.37 -22.46
N PHE A 264 2.41 26.70 -21.71
CA PHE A 264 2.31 27.67 -20.63
C PHE A 264 2.31 29.11 -21.17
N GLU A 265 1.52 29.97 -20.58
CA GLU A 265 1.58 31.40 -20.84
C GLU A 265 2.62 32.07 -19.94
N GLU A 266 3.30 33.11 -20.45
CA GLU A 266 4.22 33.87 -19.63
C GLU A 266 3.46 34.50 -18.44
N GLY A 267 3.99 34.31 -17.22
CA GLY A 267 3.33 34.76 -15.98
C GLY A 267 2.32 33.77 -15.38
N GLU A 268 2.07 32.63 -16.05
CA GLU A 268 1.19 31.58 -15.48
C GLU A 268 1.82 30.96 -14.23
N SER A 269 1.01 30.80 -13.16
CA SER A 269 1.43 30.15 -11.90
C SER A 269 0.93 28.72 -11.86
N TYR A 270 1.82 27.76 -11.66
CA TYR A 270 1.50 26.33 -11.57
C TYR A 270 1.67 25.75 -10.15
N ALA A 271 2.68 26.20 -9.42
CA ALA A 271 3.02 25.72 -8.09
C ALA A 271 2.92 26.84 -7.03
N LYS A 272 2.78 26.43 -5.76
CA LYS A 272 2.83 27.37 -4.63
C LYS A 272 4.25 27.35 -4.05
N GLY A 273 4.85 28.54 -3.86
CA GLY A 273 6.18 28.66 -3.23
C GLY A 273 7.37 28.30 -4.13
N VAL A 274 7.13 27.90 -5.39
CA VAL A 274 8.16 27.67 -6.41
C VAL A 274 7.85 28.52 -7.62
N SER A 275 8.85 29.22 -8.13
CA SER A 275 8.69 30.06 -9.32
C SER A 275 8.45 29.19 -10.56
N THR A 276 7.24 29.23 -11.09
CA THR A 276 6.92 28.53 -12.34
C THR A 276 7.79 29.03 -13.49
N ARG A 277 8.07 30.34 -13.52
CA ARG A 277 8.92 30.97 -14.54
C ARG A 277 10.34 30.37 -14.51
N GLU A 278 10.97 30.30 -13.35
CA GLU A 278 12.33 29.73 -13.23
C GLU A 278 12.40 28.27 -13.72
N LEU A 279 11.35 27.46 -13.44
CA LEU A 279 11.27 26.09 -13.94
C LEU A 279 11.12 26.04 -15.45
N LEU A 280 10.30 26.92 -16.03
CA LEU A 280 10.09 26.97 -17.48
C LEU A 280 11.33 27.51 -18.21
N ASP A 281 12.00 28.53 -17.66
CA ASP A 281 13.24 29.08 -18.19
C ASP A 281 14.36 28.02 -18.15
N TYR A 282 14.50 27.27 -17.05
CA TYR A 282 15.41 26.12 -16.97
C TYR A 282 15.12 25.06 -18.06
N LEU A 283 13.84 24.74 -18.28
CA LEU A 283 13.47 23.78 -19.34
C LEU A 283 13.73 24.33 -20.76
N CYS A 284 13.76 25.65 -20.95
CA CYS A 284 14.20 26.27 -22.20
C CYS A 284 15.73 26.16 -22.36
N GLU A 285 16.50 26.36 -21.31
CA GLU A 285 17.97 26.18 -21.33
C GLU A 285 18.35 24.72 -21.66
N GLU A 286 17.57 23.76 -21.16
CA GLU A 286 17.73 22.32 -21.49
C GLU A 286 17.15 21.92 -22.85
N HIS A 287 16.71 22.87 -23.69
CA HIS A 287 16.11 22.64 -25.01
C HIS A 287 14.86 21.73 -25.02
N ILE A 288 14.17 21.63 -23.89
CA ILE A 288 12.91 20.87 -23.75
C ILE A 288 11.72 21.74 -24.15
N LEU A 289 11.78 23.04 -23.81
CA LEU A 289 10.77 24.02 -24.18
C LEU A 289 11.36 25.13 -25.06
N ASN A 290 10.49 25.85 -25.77
CA ASN A 290 10.83 27.08 -26.48
C ASN A 290 9.82 28.17 -26.17
N LEU A 291 10.32 29.36 -25.80
CA LEU A 291 9.50 30.53 -25.57
C LEU A 291 9.32 31.31 -26.89
N THR A 292 8.10 31.39 -27.38
CA THR A 292 7.75 32.12 -28.59
C THR A 292 6.40 32.81 -28.40
N GLY A 293 6.35 34.14 -28.65
CA GLY A 293 5.11 34.90 -28.58
C GLY A 293 4.46 34.90 -27.18
N GLY A 294 5.27 34.87 -26.11
CA GLY A 294 4.79 34.86 -24.71
C GLY A 294 4.23 33.49 -24.25
N ARG A 295 4.55 32.41 -24.97
CA ARG A 295 4.14 31.04 -24.62
C ARG A 295 5.31 30.07 -24.71
N TYR A 296 5.36 29.12 -23.75
CA TYR A 296 6.33 28.05 -23.69
C TYR A 296 5.78 26.80 -24.35
N TYR A 297 6.36 26.42 -25.49
CA TYR A 297 5.96 25.25 -26.28
C TYR A 297 6.90 24.07 -26.04
N TRP A 298 6.33 22.88 -25.98
CA TRP A 298 7.09 21.62 -25.94
C TRP A 298 7.83 21.38 -27.26
N MET A 299 9.12 21.04 -27.17
CA MET A 299 9.97 20.80 -28.36
C MET A 299 10.63 19.42 -28.38
N ALA A 300 10.79 18.75 -27.23
CA ALA A 300 11.44 17.45 -27.19
C ALA A 300 10.60 16.38 -27.90
N GLU A 301 11.26 15.36 -28.48
CA GLU A 301 10.58 14.23 -29.13
C GLU A 301 9.99 13.23 -28.13
N GLU A 302 10.50 13.22 -26.90
CA GLU A 302 10.13 12.28 -25.85
C GLU A 302 8.72 12.57 -25.30
N PHE A 303 8.00 11.49 -24.94
CA PHE A 303 6.74 11.60 -24.22
C PHE A 303 7.00 11.70 -22.70
N PRO A 304 6.80 12.87 -22.06
CA PRO A 304 7.30 13.10 -20.71
C PRO A 304 6.63 12.27 -19.63
N ALA A 305 5.45 11.70 -19.90
CA ALA A 305 4.77 10.84 -18.94
C ALA A 305 5.30 9.39 -18.94
N ALA A 306 6.10 8.98 -19.95
CA ALA A 306 6.70 7.66 -19.97
C ALA A 306 7.70 7.46 -18.82
N ASP A 307 8.40 8.53 -18.45
CA ASP A 307 9.42 8.52 -17.40
C ASP A 307 8.88 8.89 -16.01
N LEU A 308 7.57 9.16 -15.91
CA LEU A 308 6.95 9.59 -14.66
C LEU A 308 6.34 8.42 -13.90
N SER A 309 6.96 8.02 -12.78
CA SER A 309 6.36 7.07 -11.86
C SER A 309 5.50 7.77 -10.81
N LEU A 310 4.24 7.38 -10.66
CA LEU A 310 3.36 7.95 -9.64
C LEU A 310 3.66 7.45 -8.22
N ARG A 311 4.30 6.28 -8.07
CA ARG A 311 4.53 5.63 -6.77
C ARG A 311 5.96 5.73 -6.27
N SER A 312 6.91 6.07 -7.13
CA SER A 312 8.32 6.22 -6.79
C SER A 312 8.87 7.54 -7.33
N VAL A 313 9.97 8.01 -6.77
CA VAL A 313 10.67 9.21 -7.27
C VAL A 313 11.49 8.86 -8.51
N THR A 314 11.83 7.58 -8.69
CA THR A 314 12.60 7.10 -9.83
C THR A 314 11.77 6.09 -10.63
N SER A 315 11.80 6.23 -11.95
CA SER A 315 11.15 5.31 -12.92
C SER A 315 11.98 4.06 -13.21
N GLU A 316 13.08 3.83 -12.48
CA GLU A 316 13.99 2.72 -12.75
C GLU A 316 13.38 1.39 -12.31
N ASN A 317 12.95 0.60 -13.29
CA ASN A 317 12.50 -0.77 -13.09
C ASN A 317 13.57 -1.77 -13.53
N PHE A 318 13.65 -2.88 -12.82
CA PHE A 318 14.46 -4.04 -13.15
C PHE A 318 13.58 -5.10 -13.79
N LEU A 319 14.04 -5.67 -14.88
CA LEU A 319 13.40 -6.81 -15.54
C LEU A 319 13.79 -8.11 -14.84
N ILE A 320 12.80 -8.94 -14.53
CA ILE A 320 13.01 -10.28 -13.99
C ILE A 320 12.95 -11.28 -15.14
N ILE A 321 14.07 -11.94 -15.40
CA ILE A 321 14.25 -12.79 -16.56
C ILE A 321 14.42 -14.24 -16.09
N ASP A 322 13.46 -15.08 -16.43
CA ASP A 322 13.56 -16.52 -16.25
C ASP A 322 14.55 -17.12 -17.25
N ILE A 323 15.60 -17.75 -16.74
CA ILE A 323 16.64 -18.46 -17.47
C ILE A 323 16.61 -19.97 -17.22
N THR A 324 15.53 -20.51 -16.70
CA THR A 324 15.36 -21.94 -16.45
C THR A 324 15.65 -22.76 -17.70
N ARG A 325 15.25 -22.26 -18.88
CA ARG A 325 15.59 -22.82 -20.18
C ARG A 325 16.60 -21.88 -20.87
N PRO A 326 17.87 -22.29 -21.00
CA PRO A 326 18.93 -21.42 -21.55
C PRO A 326 18.64 -20.84 -22.94
N GLU A 327 17.93 -21.62 -23.76
CA GLU A 327 17.58 -21.24 -25.15
C GLU A 327 16.32 -20.37 -25.23
N HIS A 328 15.56 -20.24 -24.12
CA HIS A 328 14.31 -19.49 -24.10
C HIS A 328 14.20 -18.64 -22.84
N ARG A 329 14.80 -17.45 -22.90
CA ARG A 329 14.75 -16.47 -21.82
C ARG A 329 13.44 -15.69 -21.90
N VAL A 330 12.69 -15.64 -20.81
CA VAL A 330 11.39 -14.97 -20.73
C VAL A 330 11.41 -13.91 -19.64
N VAL A 331 10.93 -12.71 -19.95
CA VAL A 331 10.65 -11.70 -18.92
C VAL A 331 9.38 -12.11 -18.20
N ILE A 332 9.50 -12.42 -16.92
CA ILE A 332 8.36 -12.85 -16.09
C ILE A 332 7.78 -11.73 -15.23
N GLY A 333 8.48 -10.60 -15.09
CA GLY A 333 8.00 -9.50 -14.29
C GLY A 333 8.96 -8.32 -14.29
N GLU A 334 8.51 -7.27 -13.61
CA GLU A 334 9.30 -6.05 -13.35
C GLU A 334 9.24 -5.72 -11.85
N MET A 335 10.29 -5.06 -11.36
CA MET A 335 10.37 -4.63 -9.97
C MET A 335 11.08 -3.28 -9.88
N ASP A 336 10.56 -2.40 -9.03
CA ASP A 336 11.18 -1.10 -8.79
C ASP A 336 12.54 -1.23 -8.09
N ARG A 337 13.46 -0.32 -8.39
CA ARG A 337 14.83 -0.31 -7.90
C ARG A 337 14.95 -0.42 -6.38
N TYR A 338 14.01 0.18 -5.63
CA TYR A 338 14.05 0.20 -4.18
C TYR A 338 13.77 -1.19 -3.57
N THR A 339 12.85 -1.92 -4.19
CA THR A 339 12.44 -3.27 -3.73
C THR A 339 13.42 -4.36 -4.18
N VAL A 340 14.17 -4.13 -5.26
CA VAL A 340 15.11 -5.10 -5.84
C VAL A 340 16.11 -5.67 -4.81
N PRO A 341 16.83 -4.87 -4.00
CA PRO A 341 17.82 -5.42 -3.05
C PRO A 341 17.18 -6.30 -1.97
N MET A 342 15.90 -6.11 -1.70
CA MET A 342 15.17 -6.89 -0.69
C MET A 342 14.67 -8.24 -1.22
N LEU A 343 14.22 -8.29 -2.47
CA LEU A 343 13.53 -9.47 -3.02
C LEU A 343 14.30 -10.18 -4.13
N LEU A 344 15.27 -9.52 -4.76
CA LEU A 344 16.04 -10.04 -5.90
C LEU A 344 17.54 -10.02 -5.68
N HIS A 345 18.01 -9.98 -4.40
CA HIS A 345 19.44 -10.17 -4.13
C HIS A 345 19.91 -11.54 -4.62
N GLU A 346 21.19 -11.69 -4.90
CA GLU A 346 21.74 -12.96 -5.35
C GLU A 346 21.46 -14.08 -4.34
N HIS A 347 21.05 -15.22 -4.84
CA HIS A 347 20.59 -16.41 -4.10
C HIS A 347 19.23 -16.24 -3.38
N ALA A 348 18.52 -15.11 -3.53
CA ALA A 348 17.17 -14.97 -3.02
C ALA A 348 16.22 -16.00 -3.65
N ILE A 349 15.28 -16.49 -2.86
CA ILE A 349 14.15 -17.28 -3.35
C ILE A 349 13.00 -16.32 -3.63
N TYR A 350 12.82 -16.02 -4.90
CA TYR A 350 11.77 -15.16 -5.40
C TYR A 350 10.52 -15.97 -5.73
N MET A 351 9.37 -15.51 -5.25
CA MET A 351 8.08 -16.15 -5.51
C MET A 351 7.32 -15.39 -6.60
N HIS A 352 6.94 -16.10 -7.67
CA HIS A 352 6.14 -15.54 -8.75
C HIS A 352 5.03 -16.53 -9.15
N GLU A 353 3.77 -16.11 -9.05
CA GLU A 353 2.59 -16.94 -9.36
C GLU A 353 2.55 -18.32 -8.68
N GLY A 354 3.06 -18.39 -7.45
CA GLY A 354 3.14 -19.63 -6.67
C GLY A 354 4.34 -20.52 -7.02
N GLN A 355 5.16 -20.12 -7.99
CA GLN A 355 6.39 -20.82 -8.35
C GLN A 355 7.59 -20.18 -7.67
N GLN A 356 8.53 -20.99 -7.22
CA GLN A 356 9.78 -20.55 -6.63
C GLN A 356 10.86 -20.42 -7.70
N TYR A 357 11.60 -19.32 -7.58
CA TYR A 357 12.75 -19.03 -8.43
C TYR A 357 13.93 -18.63 -7.55
N GLN A 358 15.12 -19.14 -7.84
CA GLN A 358 16.36 -18.63 -7.23
C GLN A 358 16.97 -17.57 -8.11
N VAL A 359 17.35 -16.45 -7.53
CA VAL A 359 18.10 -15.39 -8.23
C VAL A 359 19.55 -15.85 -8.42
N GLU A 360 19.98 -16.06 -9.66
CA GLU A 360 21.34 -16.44 -9.99
C GLU A 360 22.27 -15.24 -10.12
N LYS A 361 21.76 -14.15 -10.71
CA LYS A 361 22.53 -12.92 -10.92
C LYS A 361 21.62 -11.71 -10.85
N LEU A 362 22.06 -10.68 -10.14
CA LEU A 362 21.46 -9.35 -10.15
C LEU A 362 22.42 -8.37 -10.84
N ASP A 363 22.01 -7.85 -11.99
CA ASP A 363 22.79 -6.88 -12.78
C ASP A 363 22.20 -5.49 -12.62
N PHE A 364 22.84 -4.68 -11.77
CA PHE A 364 22.39 -3.30 -11.51
C PHE A 364 22.60 -2.37 -12.70
N THR A 365 23.61 -2.61 -13.52
CA THR A 365 23.93 -1.77 -14.67
C THR A 365 22.92 -1.97 -15.79
N GLU A 366 22.63 -3.24 -16.09
CA GLU A 366 21.64 -3.61 -17.11
C GLU A 366 20.19 -3.58 -16.56
N LYS A 367 20.01 -3.35 -15.26
CA LYS A 367 18.71 -3.39 -14.57
C LYS A 367 17.94 -4.69 -14.82
N LYS A 368 18.64 -5.81 -14.64
CA LYS A 368 18.13 -7.16 -14.89
C LYS A 368 18.43 -8.09 -13.73
N ALA A 369 17.45 -8.89 -13.35
CA ALA A 369 17.61 -10.02 -12.43
C ALA A 369 17.37 -11.32 -13.21
N TYR A 370 18.33 -12.22 -13.16
CA TYR A 370 18.24 -13.53 -13.80
C TYR A 370 17.85 -14.57 -12.76
N VAL A 371 16.74 -15.25 -13.01
CA VAL A 371 16.15 -16.20 -12.07
C VAL A 371 15.97 -17.57 -12.71
N ARG A 372 16.11 -18.62 -11.91
CA ARG A 372 15.88 -20.01 -12.33
C ARG A 372 14.83 -20.67 -11.44
N SER A 373 13.90 -21.38 -12.03
CA SER A 373 12.90 -22.15 -11.29
C SER A 373 13.56 -23.20 -10.41
N VAL A 374 13.11 -23.27 -9.16
CA VAL A 374 13.57 -24.23 -8.14
C VAL A 374 12.37 -24.76 -7.37
N ASP A 375 12.56 -25.89 -6.70
CA ASP A 375 11.62 -26.46 -5.72
C ASP A 375 12.42 -26.72 -4.44
N VAL A 376 12.27 -25.83 -3.47
CA VAL A 376 13.02 -25.85 -2.21
C VAL A 376 12.08 -25.72 -1.03
N ASP A 377 12.47 -26.23 0.13
CA ASP A 377 11.70 -26.21 1.37
C ASP A 377 12.00 -25.02 2.29
N TYR A 378 12.77 -24.05 1.78
CA TYR A 378 13.13 -22.80 2.49
C TYR A 378 12.75 -21.58 1.66
N TYR A 379 12.80 -20.44 2.32
CA TYR A 379 12.67 -19.11 1.72
C TYR A 379 13.80 -18.20 2.22
N THR A 380 13.99 -17.09 1.54
CA THR A 380 14.91 -16.03 1.94
C THR A 380 14.12 -14.80 2.33
N ASP A 381 14.58 -14.10 3.34
CA ASP A 381 14.05 -12.80 3.77
C ASP A 381 15.23 -11.85 3.95
N ALA A 382 15.08 -10.60 3.48
CA ALA A 382 16.11 -9.60 3.62
C ALA A 382 16.03 -8.92 4.99
N ASP A 383 17.13 -8.83 5.69
CA ASP A 383 17.25 -8.01 6.89
C ASP A 383 17.53 -6.56 6.47
N LEU A 384 16.60 -5.65 6.81
CA LEU A 384 16.68 -4.23 6.47
C LEU A 384 17.07 -3.42 7.71
N ASN A 385 18.25 -2.84 7.68
CA ASN A 385 18.67 -1.88 8.71
C ASN A 385 18.52 -0.45 8.18
N THR A 386 17.67 0.34 8.84
CA THR A 386 17.45 1.74 8.49
C THR A 386 18.05 2.65 9.55
N SER A 387 18.94 3.53 9.16
CA SER A 387 19.46 4.60 10.02
C SER A 387 18.93 5.95 9.56
N VAL A 388 18.46 6.74 10.52
CA VAL A 388 18.00 8.11 10.27
C VAL A 388 18.94 9.08 10.97
N LYS A 389 19.47 10.04 10.23
CA LYS A 389 20.29 11.11 10.77
C LYS A 389 19.58 12.45 10.57
N VAL A 390 19.36 13.17 11.66
CA VAL A 390 18.90 14.57 11.58
C VAL A 390 20.07 15.40 11.06
N LEU A 391 19.92 16.02 9.90
CA LEU A 391 20.94 16.85 9.28
C LEU A 391 20.80 18.31 9.76
N ASP A 392 19.57 18.81 9.87
CA ASP A 392 19.26 20.15 10.32
C ASP A 392 17.85 20.20 10.93
N VAL A 393 17.63 21.17 11.83
CA VAL A 393 16.32 21.41 12.47
C VAL A 393 15.90 22.82 12.06
N LEU A 394 15.01 22.92 11.10
CA LEU A 394 14.57 24.20 10.54
C LEU A 394 13.45 24.87 11.34
N LYS A 395 12.75 24.20 12.22
CA LYS A 395 11.83 24.60 13.32
C LYS A 395 10.90 23.50 13.70
#